data_c691dd1ed7fc5827a250235ee4ad55f6
#
_entry.id   c691dd1ed7fc5827a250235ee4ad55f6
#
_cell.length_a   1.000
_cell.length_b   1.000
_cell.length_c   1.000
_cell.angle_alpha   90.00
_cell.angle_beta   90.00
_cell.angle_gamma   90.00
#
_symmetry.space_group_name_H-M   'P 1'
#
loop_
_entity.id
_entity.type
_entity.pdbx_description
1 polymer ?
#
loop_
_entity_poly.entity_id
_entity_poly.type
_entity_poly.pdbx_seq_one_letter_code
_entity_poly.pdbx_strand_id
1 'polypeptide(L)'
;MRILHTSDWHLGAALRGHYDRKEELFAQIERICQLTEEHKVDLLVVAGDVFVRRNIFESTKSLAQTLSPYIKRGLKVLMFPGNHDDKEHFYMMRALLSVEESQKEQIYIIDKNEVVTINGVQFIIVPYPNIPELLEPYKIEASGAKNRNAVLSKAYATLLDSLLNSLDPNLPAVFFAHLSISGVISRSEKEVNYDEGILMERSSLPFAPNLAYIGLGHIHQCQKIPHRVPCYYSGSMERMDMGERDDDKFVLLVDIPNNGIANVTQIPLAVTPFYDISLTASEIENLPTTYPDLNKSFFRLNIECDIDDEPIAVQRRVKELVDKLSLRCLDVICISNQPIVSTRDTTKSPQDYSKTVLDYLYEKHFEDVDILALEERAKLLMQEVNNALAKN
;
A
#
# COMPACT_ATOMS: atom_id res chain seq x y z
N MET A 1 15.67 -11.49 -22.57
CA MET A 1 14.24 -11.30 -22.23
C MET A 1 14.06 -9.92 -21.64
N ARG A 2 13.01 -9.21 -22.04
CA ARG A 2 12.69 -7.85 -21.54
C ARG A 2 11.40 -7.91 -20.72
N ILE A 3 11.47 -7.45 -19.47
CA ILE A 3 10.36 -7.46 -18.51
C ILE A 3 9.99 -6.01 -18.18
N LEU A 4 8.70 -5.73 -18.04
CA LEU A 4 8.21 -4.52 -17.38
C LEU A 4 7.71 -4.91 -15.99
N HIS A 5 8.40 -4.44 -14.94
CA HIS A 5 8.07 -4.73 -13.54
C HIS A 5 7.30 -3.56 -12.94
N THR A 6 6.15 -3.85 -12.38
CA THR A 6 5.26 -2.97 -11.62
C THR A 6 4.66 -3.71 -10.44
N SER A 7 4.06 -3.01 -9.47
CA SER A 7 3.38 -3.58 -8.31
C SER A 7 2.35 -2.61 -7.74
N ASP A 8 1.65 -3.01 -6.71
CA ASP A 8 0.85 -2.14 -5.84
C ASP A 8 -0.16 -1.29 -6.64
N TRP A 9 -0.96 -1.96 -7.49
CA TRP A 9 -1.97 -1.32 -8.34
C TRP A 9 -3.22 -0.91 -7.55
N HIS A 10 -3.56 -1.66 -6.50
CA HIS A 10 -4.68 -1.41 -5.60
C HIS A 10 -6.01 -1.09 -6.31
N LEU A 11 -6.35 -1.86 -7.35
CA LEU A 11 -7.57 -1.66 -8.12
C LEU A 11 -8.82 -1.78 -7.23
N GLY A 12 -9.68 -0.78 -7.30
CA GLY A 12 -10.84 -0.63 -6.41
C GLY A 12 -10.56 0.23 -5.18
N ALA A 13 -9.34 0.76 -5.01
CA ALA A 13 -9.01 1.66 -3.92
C ALA A 13 -9.82 2.97 -3.99
N ALA A 14 -10.12 3.50 -2.81
CA ALA A 14 -10.72 4.82 -2.65
C ALA A 14 -9.95 5.62 -1.61
N LEU A 15 -9.76 6.92 -1.85
CA LEU A 15 -9.18 7.81 -0.86
C LEU A 15 -10.24 8.29 0.12
N ARG A 16 -9.89 8.32 1.42
CA ARG A 16 -10.81 8.67 2.52
C ARG A 16 -12.16 7.92 2.46
N GLY A 17 -12.18 6.73 1.81
CA GLY A 17 -13.36 5.87 1.72
C GLY A 17 -14.44 6.29 0.71
N HIS A 18 -14.36 7.47 0.12
CA HIS A 18 -15.38 8.01 -0.79
C HIS A 18 -14.87 8.52 -2.14
N TYR A 19 -13.61 8.90 -2.27
CA TYR A 19 -13.04 9.29 -3.56
C TYR A 19 -12.59 8.04 -4.34
N ASP A 20 -13.41 7.61 -5.30
CA ASP A 20 -13.07 6.51 -6.20
C ASP A 20 -11.90 6.92 -7.10
N ARG A 21 -10.95 6.00 -7.26
CA ARG A 21 -9.74 6.18 -8.07
C ARG A 21 -9.76 5.38 -9.37
N LYS A 22 -10.94 4.85 -9.75
CA LYS A 22 -11.05 3.93 -10.88
C LYS A 22 -10.48 4.52 -12.18
N GLU A 23 -10.85 5.76 -12.50
CA GLU A 23 -10.42 6.39 -13.75
C GLU A 23 -8.90 6.58 -13.80
N GLU A 24 -8.29 7.10 -12.73
CA GLU A 24 -6.84 7.33 -12.67
C GLU A 24 -6.07 6.01 -12.72
N LEU A 25 -6.48 5.01 -11.93
CA LEU A 25 -5.81 3.72 -11.87
C LEU A 25 -5.87 2.98 -13.21
N PHE A 26 -7.02 2.98 -13.88
CA PHE A 26 -7.13 2.33 -15.19
C PHE A 26 -6.46 3.11 -16.31
N ALA A 27 -6.37 4.45 -16.22
CA ALA A 27 -5.54 5.25 -17.13
C ALA A 27 -4.05 4.89 -17.00
N GLN A 28 -3.58 4.65 -15.77
CA GLN A 28 -2.21 4.19 -15.56
C GLN A 28 -1.95 2.77 -16.13
N ILE A 29 -2.90 1.84 -15.95
CA ILE A 29 -2.77 0.49 -16.55
C ILE A 29 -2.68 0.60 -18.07
N GLU A 30 -3.54 1.41 -18.68
CA GLU A 30 -3.50 1.65 -20.14
C GLU A 30 -2.14 2.23 -20.55
N ARG A 31 -1.59 3.18 -19.78
CA ARG A 31 -0.23 3.73 -20.04
C ARG A 31 0.85 2.66 -19.89
N ILE A 32 0.77 1.81 -18.86
CA ILE A 32 1.69 0.70 -18.65
C ILE A 32 1.63 -0.28 -19.84
N CYS A 33 0.44 -0.60 -20.32
CA CYS A 33 0.26 -1.44 -21.50
C CYS A 33 0.87 -0.83 -22.77
N GLN A 34 0.69 0.48 -22.99
CA GLN A 34 1.34 1.19 -24.10
C GLN A 34 2.87 1.12 -24.00
N LEU A 35 3.42 1.29 -22.79
CA LEU A 35 4.86 1.15 -22.56
C LEU A 35 5.38 -0.26 -22.91
N THR A 36 4.55 -1.32 -22.72
CA THR A 36 4.94 -2.66 -23.16
C THR A 36 5.16 -2.75 -24.68
N GLU A 37 4.33 -2.06 -25.44
CA GLU A 37 4.46 -2.02 -26.91
C GLU A 37 5.63 -1.10 -27.34
N GLU A 38 5.72 0.11 -26.78
CA GLU A 38 6.79 1.08 -27.07
C GLU A 38 8.19 0.47 -26.85
N HIS A 39 8.34 -0.30 -25.78
CA HIS A 39 9.62 -0.91 -25.39
C HIS A 39 9.78 -2.37 -25.82
N LYS A 40 8.83 -2.95 -26.56
CA LYS A 40 8.85 -4.35 -27.02
C LYS A 40 9.08 -5.32 -25.84
N VAL A 41 8.25 -5.20 -24.83
CA VAL A 41 8.31 -6.00 -23.60
C VAL A 41 7.81 -7.42 -23.89
N ASP A 42 8.55 -8.43 -23.43
CA ASP A 42 8.17 -9.85 -23.56
C ASP A 42 7.17 -10.26 -22.48
N LEU A 43 7.25 -9.65 -21.28
CA LEU A 43 6.43 -10.00 -20.13
C LEU A 43 6.19 -8.78 -19.22
N LEU A 44 4.91 -8.51 -18.91
CA LEU A 44 4.51 -7.61 -17.85
C LEU A 44 4.41 -8.40 -16.54
N VAL A 45 5.13 -7.98 -15.50
CA VAL A 45 5.06 -8.58 -14.15
C VAL A 45 4.44 -7.61 -13.17
N VAL A 46 3.36 -8.03 -12.51
CA VAL A 46 2.68 -7.29 -11.43
C VAL A 46 2.98 -7.98 -10.10
N ALA A 47 3.86 -7.37 -9.32
CA ALA A 47 4.44 -7.97 -8.14
C ALA A 47 3.59 -7.74 -6.86
N GLY A 48 2.35 -8.22 -6.87
CA GLY A 48 1.41 -8.19 -5.74
C GLY A 48 0.62 -6.89 -5.61
N ASP A 49 -0.38 -6.92 -4.72
CA ASP A 49 -1.34 -5.86 -4.45
C ASP A 49 -2.01 -5.32 -5.72
N VAL A 50 -2.52 -6.27 -6.52
CA VAL A 50 -3.25 -5.97 -7.76
C VAL A 50 -4.61 -5.36 -7.43
N PHE A 51 -5.30 -5.91 -6.44
CA PHE A 51 -6.65 -5.50 -6.05
C PHE A 51 -6.73 -5.12 -4.57
N VAL A 52 -7.74 -4.36 -4.24
CA VAL A 52 -8.29 -4.29 -2.89
C VAL A 52 -9.60 -5.07 -2.84
N ARG A 53 -10.00 -5.58 -1.67
CA ARG A 53 -11.22 -6.40 -1.52
C ARG A 53 -12.50 -5.67 -1.95
N ARG A 54 -12.50 -4.35 -1.88
CA ARG A 54 -13.64 -3.53 -2.32
C ARG A 54 -13.76 -3.60 -3.85
N ASN A 55 -14.97 -3.92 -4.35
CA ASN A 55 -15.29 -3.97 -5.78
C ASN A 55 -14.39 -4.89 -6.62
N ILE A 56 -13.85 -5.97 -6.02
CA ILE A 56 -12.86 -6.84 -6.65
C ILE A 56 -13.35 -7.41 -7.99
N PHE A 57 -14.60 -7.84 -8.10
CA PHE A 57 -15.15 -8.43 -9.33
C PHE A 57 -15.27 -7.41 -10.46
N GLU A 58 -15.69 -6.18 -10.14
CA GLU A 58 -15.78 -5.11 -11.15
C GLU A 58 -14.39 -4.69 -11.60
N SER A 59 -13.44 -4.57 -10.67
CA SER A 59 -12.04 -4.29 -10.97
C SER A 59 -11.41 -5.36 -11.84
N THR A 60 -11.66 -6.64 -11.55
CA THR A 60 -11.18 -7.77 -12.36
C THR A 60 -11.76 -7.73 -13.78
N LYS A 61 -13.07 -7.47 -13.90
CA LYS A 61 -13.72 -7.31 -15.21
C LYS A 61 -13.08 -6.17 -16.02
N SER A 62 -12.90 -5.02 -15.39
CA SER A 62 -12.29 -3.85 -16.04
C SER A 62 -10.84 -4.13 -16.42
N LEU A 63 -10.07 -4.79 -15.55
CA LEU A 63 -8.69 -5.19 -15.84
C LEU A 63 -8.61 -6.14 -17.05
N ALA A 64 -9.45 -7.16 -17.09
CA ALA A 64 -9.53 -8.08 -18.22
C ALA A 64 -9.87 -7.35 -19.53
N GLN A 65 -10.78 -6.38 -19.49
CA GLN A 65 -11.11 -5.55 -20.66
C GLN A 65 -9.94 -4.69 -21.13
N THR A 66 -9.19 -4.07 -20.20
CA THR A 66 -8.03 -3.23 -20.51
C THR A 66 -6.86 -4.06 -21.06
N LEU A 67 -6.55 -5.22 -20.46
CA LEU A 67 -5.44 -6.07 -20.89
C LEU A 67 -5.73 -6.85 -22.17
N SER A 68 -6.99 -7.22 -22.45
CA SER A 68 -7.37 -8.11 -23.56
C SER A 68 -6.83 -7.67 -24.93
N PRO A 69 -6.88 -6.38 -25.35
CA PRO A 69 -6.33 -5.97 -26.63
C PRO A 69 -4.82 -6.23 -26.75
N TYR A 70 -4.07 -6.03 -25.68
CA TYR A 70 -2.62 -6.20 -25.61
C TYR A 70 -2.24 -7.70 -25.59
N ILE A 71 -2.96 -8.50 -24.81
CA ILE A 71 -2.78 -9.96 -24.78
C ILE A 71 -3.05 -10.57 -26.16
N LYS A 72 -4.10 -10.14 -26.85
CA LYS A 72 -4.38 -10.57 -28.23
C LYS A 72 -3.27 -10.22 -29.22
N ARG A 73 -2.48 -9.17 -28.94
CA ARG A 73 -1.31 -8.79 -29.73
C ARG A 73 -0.02 -9.46 -29.27
N GLY A 74 -0.09 -10.37 -28.30
CA GLY A 74 1.03 -11.21 -27.86
C GLY A 74 1.67 -10.81 -26.53
N LEU A 75 1.14 -9.79 -25.81
CA LEU A 75 1.61 -9.47 -24.48
C LEU A 75 1.42 -10.65 -23.54
N LYS A 76 2.47 -11.01 -22.81
CA LYS A 76 2.41 -11.95 -21.69
C LYS A 76 2.31 -11.18 -20.38
N VAL A 77 1.50 -11.67 -19.45
CA VAL A 77 1.28 -11.05 -18.14
C VAL A 77 1.48 -12.09 -17.05
N LEU A 78 2.28 -11.76 -16.04
CA LEU A 78 2.42 -12.54 -14.82
C LEU A 78 1.98 -11.69 -13.65
N MET A 79 1.11 -12.22 -12.80
CA MET A 79 0.69 -11.57 -11.56
C MET A 79 0.53 -12.57 -10.41
N PHE A 80 0.78 -12.11 -9.21
CA PHE A 80 0.65 -12.88 -7.98
C PHE A 80 0.13 -12.00 -6.85
N PRO A 81 -0.51 -12.57 -5.80
CA PRO A 81 -1.14 -11.78 -4.75
C PRO A 81 -0.14 -11.14 -3.78
N GLY A 82 -0.45 -9.90 -3.35
CA GLY A 82 0.12 -9.22 -2.21
C GLY A 82 -0.73 -9.40 -0.94
N ASN A 83 -0.53 -8.52 0.05
CA ASN A 83 -1.27 -8.60 1.33
C ASN A 83 -2.69 -8.03 1.26
N HIS A 84 -2.98 -7.13 0.32
CA HIS A 84 -4.32 -6.58 0.10
C HIS A 84 -5.18 -7.45 -0.79
N ASP A 85 -4.57 -8.36 -1.55
CA ASP A 85 -5.27 -9.25 -2.46
C ASP A 85 -6.01 -10.38 -1.70
N ASP A 86 -7.10 -10.85 -2.30
CA ASP A 86 -7.80 -12.04 -1.87
C ASP A 86 -7.21 -13.27 -2.57
N LYS A 87 -6.60 -14.17 -1.81
CA LYS A 87 -5.96 -15.39 -2.34
C LYS A 87 -6.96 -16.32 -3.02
N GLU A 88 -8.17 -16.43 -2.50
CA GLU A 88 -9.23 -17.27 -3.10
C GLU A 88 -9.63 -16.72 -4.47
N HIS A 89 -9.62 -15.39 -4.63
CA HIS A 89 -9.85 -14.76 -5.91
C HIS A 89 -8.75 -15.11 -6.93
N PHE A 90 -7.48 -15.05 -6.53
CA PHE A 90 -6.35 -15.46 -7.37
C PHE A 90 -6.41 -16.95 -7.73
N TYR A 91 -6.73 -17.80 -6.76
CA TYR A 91 -6.95 -19.23 -7.01
C TYR A 91 -8.06 -19.45 -8.05
N MET A 92 -9.19 -18.76 -7.92
CA MET A 92 -10.31 -18.84 -8.86
C MET A 92 -9.90 -18.37 -10.27
N MET A 93 -9.20 -17.24 -10.38
CA MET A 93 -8.68 -16.75 -11.66
C MET A 93 -7.74 -17.78 -12.32
N ARG A 94 -6.81 -18.34 -11.56
CA ARG A 94 -5.90 -19.38 -12.04
C ARG A 94 -6.66 -20.62 -12.53
N ALA A 95 -7.63 -21.08 -11.75
CA ALA A 95 -8.44 -22.25 -12.10
C ALA A 95 -9.23 -22.05 -13.40
N LEU A 96 -9.85 -20.88 -13.58
CA LEU A 96 -10.58 -20.54 -14.80
C LEU A 96 -9.67 -20.48 -16.04
N LEU A 97 -8.49 -19.87 -15.90
CA LEU A 97 -7.50 -19.79 -16.99
C LEU A 97 -6.95 -21.17 -17.36
N SER A 98 -6.90 -22.13 -16.41
CA SER A 98 -6.42 -23.48 -16.69
C SER A 98 -7.33 -24.29 -17.61
N VAL A 99 -8.59 -23.87 -17.80
CA VAL A 99 -9.56 -24.51 -18.68
C VAL A 99 -9.35 -24.12 -20.15
N GLU A 100 -8.79 -22.92 -20.39
CA GLU A 100 -8.58 -22.39 -21.74
C GLU A 100 -7.13 -22.60 -22.20
N GLU A 101 -6.88 -23.63 -23.02
CA GLU A 101 -5.52 -23.97 -23.48
C GLU A 101 -4.83 -22.85 -24.27
N SER A 102 -5.61 -22.05 -25.02
CA SER A 102 -5.08 -20.97 -25.87
C SER A 102 -4.46 -19.80 -25.09
N GLN A 103 -4.78 -19.64 -23.81
CA GLN A 103 -4.27 -18.54 -22.97
C GLN A 103 -3.22 -18.96 -21.96
N LYS A 104 -2.97 -20.25 -21.78
CA LYS A 104 -1.98 -20.79 -20.82
C LYS A 104 -0.56 -20.23 -21.02
N GLU A 105 -0.23 -19.79 -22.22
CA GLU A 105 1.11 -19.26 -22.54
C GLU A 105 1.20 -17.73 -22.46
N GLN A 106 0.09 -17.02 -22.15
CA GLN A 106 0.06 -15.57 -22.14
C GLN A 106 -0.27 -14.98 -20.76
N ILE A 107 -1.08 -15.67 -19.94
CA ILE A 107 -1.49 -15.19 -18.62
C ILE A 107 -1.04 -16.17 -17.56
N TYR A 108 -0.16 -15.72 -16.68
CA TYR A 108 0.40 -16.47 -15.55
C TYR A 108 -0.13 -15.91 -14.24
N ILE A 109 -1.09 -16.59 -13.62
CA ILE A 109 -1.60 -16.28 -12.28
C ILE A 109 -0.93 -17.23 -11.31
N ILE A 110 -0.10 -16.69 -10.42
CA ILE A 110 0.70 -17.46 -9.46
C ILE A 110 0.19 -17.20 -8.05
N ASP A 111 -0.53 -18.14 -7.47
CA ASP A 111 -1.19 -18.03 -6.16
C ASP A 111 -0.39 -18.64 -5.00
N LYS A 112 0.74 -19.28 -5.30
CA LYS A 112 1.61 -19.96 -4.33
C LYS A 112 3.09 -19.78 -4.64
N ASN A 113 3.94 -20.18 -3.71
CA ASN A 113 5.39 -20.18 -3.92
C ASN A 113 5.78 -21.24 -4.96
N GLU A 114 6.29 -20.82 -6.10
CA GLU A 114 6.71 -21.75 -7.15
C GLU A 114 7.76 -21.15 -8.08
N VAL A 115 8.43 -22.02 -8.85
CA VAL A 115 9.32 -21.64 -9.96
C VAL A 115 8.63 -21.98 -11.27
N VAL A 116 8.49 -20.98 -12.14
CA VAL A 116 7.94 -21.14 -13.49
C VAL A 116 8.96 -20.70 -14.53
N THR A 117 9.04 -21.43 -15.65
CA THR A 117 9.95 -21.05 -16.75
C THR A 117 9.16 -20.41 -17.89
N ILE A 118 9.50 -19.16 -18.22
CA ILE A 118 8.87 -18.38 -19.29
C ILE A 118 9.96 -17.91 -20.25
N ASN A 119 9.85 -18.24 -21.53
CA ASN A 119 10.81 -17.85 -22.57
C ASN A 119 12.28 -18.13 -22.18
N GLY A 120 12.54 -19.28 -21.51
CA GLY A 120 13.90 -19.68 -21.11
C GLY A 120 14.48 -18.95 -19.89
N VAL A 121 13.67 -18.17 -19.18
CA VAL A 121 14.03 -17.54 -17.89
C VAL A 121 13.20 -18.18 -16.78
N GLN A 122 13.84 -18.50 -15.66
CA GLN A 122 13.19 -19.08 -14.48
C GLN A 122 12.73 -17.96 -13.54
N PHE A 123 11.44 -17.94 -13.24
CA PHE A 123 10.81 -16.98 -12.33
C PHE A 123 10.54 -17.68 -11.00
N ILE A 124 11.26 -17.28 -9.97
CA ILE A 124 10.99 -17.66 -8.59
C ILE A 124 9.97 -16.67 -8.06
N ILE A 125 8.73 -17.12 -7.84
CA ILE A 125 7.63 -16.27 -7.39
C ILE A 125 7.28 -16.61 -5.95
N VAL A 126 7.29 -15.59 -5.10
CA VAL A 126 6.94 -15.70 -3.68
C VAL A 126 5.89 -14.63 -3.35
N PRO A 127 4.58 -14.97 -3.45
CA PRO A 127 3.50 -14.10 -3.02
C PRO A 127 3.62 -13.67 -1.57
N TYR A 128 2.79 -12.71 -1.14
CA TYR A 128 2.78 -12.32 0.28
C TYR A 128 2.56 -13.55 1.18
N PRO A 129 3.46 -13.78 2.14
CA PRO A 129 3.49 -15.04 2.87
C PRO A 129 2.25 -15.22 3.75
N ASN A 130 1.63 -16.39 3.66
CA ASN A 130 0.66 -16.86 4.64
C ASN A 130 1.42 -17.41 5.85
N ILE A 131 1.40 -16.67 6.95
CA ILE A 131 2.16 -17.02 8.15
C ILE A 131 1.79 -18.39 8.70
N PRO A 132 0.51 -18.78 8.86
CA PRO A 132 0.12 -20.14 9.24
C PRO A 132 0.73 -21.21 8.34
N GLU A 133 0.61 -21.09 7.01
CA GLU A 133 1.17 -22.04 6.04
C GLU A 133 2.69 -22.11 6.11
N LEU A 134 3.35 -20.96 6.32
CA LEU A 134 4.80 -20.90 6.45
C LEU A 134 5.30 -21.60 7.71
N LEU A 135 4.54 -21.59 8.81
CA LEU A 135 4.91 -22.15 10.10
C LEU A 135 4.44 -23.61 10.31
N GLU A 136 3.45 -24.08 9.53
CA GLU A 136 2.88 -25.43 9.66
C GLU A 136 3.95 -26.53 9.68
N PRO A 137 4.97 -26.54 8.79
CA PRO A 137 6.02 -27.58 8.79
C PRO A 137 6.81 -27.64 10.11
N TYR A 138 6.82 -26.54 10.86
CA TYR A 138 7.59 -26.42 12.11
C TYR A 138 6.74 -26.70 13.35
N LYS A 139 5.42 -26.91 13.23
CA LYS A 139 4.47 -27.10 14.34
C LYS A 139 4.56 -25.99 15.41
N ILE A 140 4.77 -24.75 14.98
CA ILE A 140 4.90 -23.58 15.85
C ILE A 140 3.63 -22.75 15.76
N GLU A 141 2.99 -22.50 16.92
CA GLU A 141 1.88 -21.55 17.00
C GLU A 141 2.41 -20.10 16.91
N ALA A 142 1.88 -19.33 15.98
CA ALA A 142 2.30 -17.95 15.71
C ALA A 142 2.10 -17.00 16.90
N SER A 143 1.21 -17.33 17.85
CA SER A 143 0.75 -16.43 18.92
C SER A 143 1.60 -16.44 20.20
N GLY A 144 2.58 -17.33 20.34
CA GLY A 144 3.29 -17.55 21.62
C GLY A 144 4.80 -17.30 21.62
N ALA A 145 5.42 -17.01 20.50
CA ALA A 145 6.88 -16.98 20.42
C ALA A 145 7.45 -15.61 20.76
N LYS A 146 8.22 -15.53 21.86
CA LYS A 146 9.06 -14.37 22.20
C LYS A 146 10.03 -13.95 21.05
N ASN A 147 10.23 -14.80 20.04
CA ASN A 147 11.08 -14.60 18.88
C ASN A 147 10.34 -14.89 17.56
N ARG A 148 9.08 -14.45 17.43
CA ARG A 148 8.26 -14.69 16.22
C ARG A 148 9.02 -14.35 14.92
N ASN A 149 9.64 -13.17 14.85
CA ASN A 149 10.38 -12.73 13.64
C ASN A 149 11.56 -13.64 13.29
N ALA A 150 12.29 -14.15 14.27
CA ALA A 150 13.43 -15.06 14.01
C ALA A 150 12.94 -16.41 13.46
N VAL A 151 11.82 -16.92 13.95
CA VAL A 151 11.22 -18.17 13.46
C VAL A 151 10.68 -17.98 12.05
N LEU A 152 9.98 -16.89 11.79
CA LEU A 152 9.47 -16.56 10.46
C LEU A 152 10.61 -16.38 9.45
N SER A 153 11.66 -15.66 9.81
CA SER A 153 12.85 -15.48 8.96
C SER A 153 13.53 -16.81 8.64
N LYS A 154 13.63 -17.73 9.61
CA LYS A 154 14.19 -19.07 9.38
C LYS A 154 13.32 -19.92 8.47
N ALA A 155 12.01 -19.92 8.69
CA ALA A 155 11.06 -20.65 7.86
C ALA A 155 11.11 -20.14 6.41
N TYR A 156 11.14 -18.82 6.25
CA TYR A 156 11.25 -18.19 4.94
C TYR A 156 12.58 -18.51 4.24
N ALA A 157 13.71 -18.47 4.96
CA ALA A 157 15.01 -18.87 4.42
C ALA A 157 14.99 -20.32 3.91
N THR A 158 14.39 -21.25 4.66
CA THR A 158 14.25 -22.65 4.25
C THR A 158 13.38 -22.80 2.99
N LEU A 159 12.31 -22.02 2.89
CA LEU A 159 11.48 -21.95 1.68
C LEU A 159 12.32 -21.48 0.49
N LEU A 160 13.06 -20.39 0.64
CA LEU A 160 13.91 -19.85 -0.42
C LEU A 160 14.99 -20.85 -0.85
N ASP A 161 15.64 -21.51 0.08
CA ASP A 161 16.65 -22.54 -0.21
C ASP A 161 16.03 -23.68 -1.06
N SER A 162 14.82 -24.12 -0.73
CA SER A 162 14.12 -25.14 -1.49
C SER A 162 13.84 -24.70 -2.93
N LEU A 163 13.37 -23.46 -3.13
CA LEU A 163 13.10 -22.91 -4.46
C LEU A 163 14.40 -22.72 -5.27
N LEU A 164 15.46 -22.20 -4.64
CA LEU A 164 16.75 -22.01 -5.29
C LEU A 164 17.39 -23.35 -5.73
N ASN A 165 17.26 -24.39 -4.90
CA ASN A 165 17.79 -25.73 -5.22
C ASN A 165 17.03 -26.41 -6.37
N SER A 166 15.85 -25.93 -6.75
CA SER A 166 15.10 -26.46 -7.88
C SER A 166 15.48 -25.83 -9.24
N LEU A 167 16.34 -24.79 -9.23
CA LEU A 167 16.73 -24.10 -10.45
C LEU A 167 17.66 -24.93 -11.34
N ASP A 168 17.46 -24.82 -12.66
CA ASP A 168 18.46 -25.23 -13.63
C ASP A 168 19.59 -24.19 -13.68
N PRO A 169 20.81 -24.54 -13.35
CA PRO A 169 21.94 -23.59 -13.30
C PRO A 169 22.31 -23.02 -14.68
N ASN A 170 21.86 -23.64 -15.77
CA ASN A 170 22.13 -23.21 -17.14
C ASN A 170 21.18 -22.13 -17.66
N LEU A 171 20.05 -21.91 -16.97
CA LEU A 171 19.06 -20.90 -17.35
C LEU A 171 19.16 -19.68 -16.42
N PRO A 172 19.01 -18.46 -16.94
CA PRO A 172 18.92 -17.29 -16.09
C PRO A 172 17.68 -17.37 -15.18
N ALA A 173 17.82 -16.85 -13.96
CA ALA A 173 16.73 -16.82 -12.99
C ALA A 173 16.47 -15.38 -12.54
N VAL A 174 15.21 -15.10 -12.18
CA VAL A 174 14.76 -13.87 -11.55
C VAL A 174 13.88 -14.19 -10.36
N PHE A 175 13.95 -13.36 -9.33
CA PHE A 175 13.16 -13.51 -8.13
C PHE A 175 12.14 -12.39 -8.04
N PHE A 176 10.88 -12.72 -7.78
CA PHE A 176 9.83 -11.76 -7.49
C PHE A 176 9.10 -12.12 -6.20
N ALA A 177 8.91 -11.12 -5.34
CA ALA A 177 8.19 -11.29 -4.09
C ALA A 177 7.40 -10.04 -3.68
N HIS A 178 6.41 -10.22 -2.81
CA HIS A 178 5.68 -9.14 -2.18
C HIS A 178 5.91 -9.19 -0.67
N LEU A 179 6.81 -8.33 -0.14
CA LEU A 179 7.22 -8.38 1.26
C LEU A 179 8.00 -7.12 1.69
N SER A 180 8.09 -6.91 3.01
CA SER A 180 8.90 -5.85 3.62
C SER A 180 10.34 -6.30 3.84
N ILE A 181 11.31 -5.43 3.51
CA ILE A 181 12.75 -5.60 3.79
C ILE A 181 13.18 -4.57 4.83
N SER A 182 14.04 -4.96 5.76
CA SER A 182 14.60 -4.05 6.77
C SER A 182 15.42 -2.92 6.13
N GLY A 183 15.23 -1.69 6.65
CA GLY A 183 15.96 -0.50 6.20
C GLY A 183 15.48 0.12 4.88
N VAL A 184 14.27 -0.18 4.44
CA VAL A 184 13.61 0.50 3.31
C VAL A 184 12.94 1.80 3.77
N ILE A 185 12.75 2.72 2.83
CA ILE A 185 12.04 3.98 3.07
C ILE A 185 10.57 3.78 2.67
N SER A 186 9.67 4.10 3.59
CA SER A 186 8.23 4.26 3.30
C SER A 186 7.81 5.66 3.74
N ARG A 187 7.08 6.37 2.87
CA ARG A 187 6.51 7.71 3.17
C ARG A 187 5.01 7.68 3.35
N SER A 188 4.38 6.52 3.12
CA SER A 188 2.94 6.38 3.33
C SER A 188 2.55 6.80 4.75
N GLU A 189 1.45 7.57 4.88
CA GLU A 189 0.85 7.92 6.18
C GLU A 189 0.25 6.69 6.88
N LYS A 190 -0.04 5.64 6.13
CA LYS A 190 -0.42 4.35 6.69
C LYS A 190 0.85 3.69 7.20
N GLU A 191 0.95 3.51 8.49
CA GLU A 191 2.01 2.70 9.08
C GLU A 191 2.05 1.35 8.35
N VAL A 192 3.23 0.99 7.84
CA VAL A 192 3.48 -0.39 7.45
C VAL A 192 3.36 -1.18 8.75
N ASN A 193 2.26 -1.90 8.93
CA ASN A 193 2.02 -2.71 10.13
C ASN A 193 3.05 -3.85 10.14
N TYR A 194 4.25 -3.56 10.65
CA TYR A 194 5.32 -4.54 10.85
C TYR A 194 4.89 -5.70 11.78
N ASP A 195 3.80 -5.49 12.56
CA ASP A 195 3.27 -6.50 13.47
C ASP A 195 2.47 -7.61 12.77
N GLU A 196 1.94 -7.36 11.58
CA GLU A 196 1.11 -8.33 10.83
C GLU A 196 1.89 -9.10 9.75
N GLY A 197 3.08 -8.63 9.36
CA GLY A 197 3.88 -9.18 8.27
C GLY A 197 5.23 -9.75 8.69
N ILE A 198 5.96 -10.27 7.71
CA ILE A 198 7.36 -10.65 7.84
C ILE A 198 8.23 -9.47 7.44
N LEU A 199 8.97 -8.93 8.39
CA LEU A 199 10.07 -8.02 8.11
C LEU A 199 11.33 -8.85 7.83
N MET A 200 11.72 -8.93 6.58
CA MET A 200 12.87 -9.71 6.16
C MET A 200 14.15 -8.91 6.29
N GLU A 201 15.18 -9.52 6.87
CA GLU A 201 16.50 -8.91 6.84
C GLU A 201 17.05 -8.89 5.41
N ARG A 202 17.65 -7.77 5.01
CA ARG A 202 18.24 -7.63 3.67
C ARG A 202 19.26 -8.71 3.34
N SER A 203 20.01 -9.19 4.33
CA SER A 203 20.98 -10.29 4.19
C SER A 203 20.34 -11.64 3.85
N SER A 204 19.03 -11.78 4.06
CA SER A 204 18.27 -13.00 3.76
C SER A 204 17.65 -13.00 2.37
N LEU A 205 17.88 -11.96 1.55
CA LEU A 205 17.49 -11.96 0.14
C LEU A 205 18.20 -13.09 -0.61
N PRO A 206 17.53 -13.76 -1.57
CA PRO A 206 18.08 -14.93 -2.25
C PRO A 206 19.28 -14.56 -3.12
N PHE A 207 20.23 -15.50 -3.21
CA PHE A 207 21.32 -15.40 -4.15
C PHE A 207 21.61 -16.77 -4.78
N ALA A 208 21.71 -16.81 -6.10
CA ALA A 208 22.20 -17.93 -6.88
C ALA A 208 23.13 -17.40 -8.00
N PRO A 209 24.09 -18.19 -8.48
CA PRO A 209 25.02 -17.74 -9.52
C PRO A 209 24.35 -17.28 -10.84
N ASN A 210 23.19 -17.87 -11.15
CA ASN A 210 22.39 -17.56 -12.33
C ASN A 210 21.23 -16.58 -12.05
N LEU A 211 21.14 -16.01 -10.83
CA LEU A 211 20.15 -15.01 -10.50
C LEU A 211 20.54 -13.66 -11.12
N ALA A 212 19.68 -13.13 -11.98
CA ALA A 212 19.92 -11.89 -12.72
C ALA A 212 19.25 -10.66 -12.13
N TYR A 213 18.10 -10.82 -11.43
CA TYR A 213 17.28 -9.72 -10.94
C TYR A 213 16.43 -10.13 -9.73
N ILE A 214 16.17 -9.16 -8.84
CA ILE A 214 15.20 -9.25 -7.75
C ILE A 214 14.20 -8.10 -7.88
N GLY A 215 12.93 -8.44 -8.09
CA GLY A 215 11.80 -7.51 -8.17
C GLY A 215 10.90 -7.65 -6.94
N LEU A 216 10.57 -6.56 -6.31
CA LEU A 216 9.78 -6.52 -5.07
C LEU A 216 8.56 -5.61 -5.22
N GLY A 217 7.44 -5.99 -4.59
CA GLY A 217 6.27 -5.17 -4.30
C GLY A 217 6.07 -4.98 -2.80
N HIS A 218 5.04 -4.27 -2.40
CA HIS A 218 4.64 -3.92 -1.03
C HIS A 218 5.04 -2.50 -0.58
N ILE A 219 6.17 -2.00 -0.98
CA ILE A 219 6.61 -0.64 -0.67
C ILE A 219 6.30 0.27 -1.84
N HIS A 220 5.47 1.28 -1.61
CA HIS A 220 4.94 2.16 -2.65
C HIS A 220 5.97 3.12 -3.25
N GLN A 221 7.11 3.32 -2.58
CA GLN A 221 8.21 4.13 -3.11
C GLN A 221 9.15 3.30 -3.95
N CYS A 222 9.33 3.69 -5.23
CA CYS A 222 10.33 3.08 -6.10
C CYS A 222 11.73 3.29 -5.53
N GLN A 223 12.45 2.21 -5.25
CA GLN A 223 13.78 2.30 -4.66
C GLN A 223 14.65 1.08 -4.96
N LYS A 224 15.95 1.33 -5.09
CA LYS A 224 16.97 0.29 -5.22
C LYS A 224 17.40 -0.21 -3.83
N ILE A 225 17.44 -1.51 -3.67
CA ILE A 225 17.94 -2.16 -2.46
C ILE A 225 19.38 -2.64 -2.70
N PRO A 226 20.34 -2.32 -1.83
CA PRO A 226 21.70 -2.81 -1.95
C PRO A 226 21.76 -4.34 -1.92
N HIS A 227 22.16 -4.95 -3.04
CA HIS A 227 22.32 -6.39 -3.20
C HIS A 227 23.37 -6.69 -4.29
N ARG A 228 23.81 -7.95 -4.41
CA ARG A 228 24.80 -8.39 -5.43
C ARG A 228 24.26 -8.34 -6.85
N VAL A 229 22.96 -8.59 -7.01
CA VAL A 229 22.24 -8.38 -8.28
C VAL A 229 21.31 -7.18 -8.14
N PRO A 230 20.87 -6.54 -9.24
CA PRO A 230 19.89 -5.47 -9.19
C PRO A 230 18.63 -5.90 -8.44
N CYS A 231 18.32 -5.19 -7.36
CA CYS A 231 17.19 -5.46 -6.48
C CYS A 231 16.38 -4.17 -6.31
N TYR A 232 15.08 -4.21 -6.62
CA TYR A 232 14.24 -3.01 -6.64
C TYR A 232 12.83 -3.29 -6.15
N TYR A 233 12.28 -2.34 -5.40
CA TYR A 233 10.84 -2.10 -5.35
C TYR A 233 10.46 -1.26 -6.55
N SER A 234 9.42 -1.66 -7.32
CA SER A 234 8.88 -0.85 -8.39
C SER A 234 8.09 0.36 -7.86
N GLY A 235 7.50 0.20 -6.69
CA GLY A 235 6.55 1.14 -6.14
C GLY A 235 5.16 1.02 -6.73
N SER A 236 4.20 1.74 -6.16
CA SER A 236 2.84 1.84 -6.68
C SER A 236 2.80 2.69 -7.96
N MET A 237 1.85 2.40 -8.84
CA MET A 237 1.70 3.15 -10.10
C MET A 237 1.05 4.53 -9.93
N GLU A 238 0.45 4.79 -8.77
CA GLU A 238 -0.18 6.06 -8.38
C GLU A 238 0.14 6.35 -6.91
N ARG A 239 -0.02 7.62 -6.50
CA ARG A 239 0.06 8.04 -5.10
C ARG A 239 -1.15 7.53 -4.34
N MET A 240 -0.96 6.83 -3.24
CA MET A 240 -2.02 6.14 -2.50
C MET A 240 -2.46 6.90 -1.24
N ASP A 241 -1.67 7.85 -0.74
CA ASP A 241 -2.03 8.76 0.36
C ASP A 241 -1.21 10.06 0.34
N MET A 242 -1.47 10.95 1.32
CA MET A 242 -0.80 12.26 1.42
C MET A 242 0.69 12.17 1.75
N GLY A 243 1.14 11.10 2.39
CA GLY A 243 2.57 10.88 2.66
C GLY A 243 3.38 10.69 1.39
N GLU A 244 2.74 10.20 0.33
CA GLU A 244 3.35 9.96 -0.98
C GLU A 244 3.29 11.17 -1.94
N ARG A 245 2.78 12.33 -1.49
CA ARG A 245 2.55 13.52 -2.34
C ARG A 245 3.77 13.99 -3.13
N ASP A 246 4.96 13.76 -2.59
CA ASP A 246 6.24 14.15 -3.20
C ASP A 246 6.94 12.96 -3.90
N ASP A 247 6.31 11.79 -3.95
CA ASP A 247 6.90 10.62 -4.59
C ASP A 247 6.70 10.67 -6.10
N ASP A 248 7.79 10.47 -6.83
CA ASP A 248 7.74 10.13 -8.24
C ASP A 248 7.42 8.64 -8.39
N LYS A 249 6.57 8.30 -9.35
CA LYS A 249 6.16 6.93 -9.61
C LYS A 249 6.78 6.41 -10.91
N PHE A 250 7.10 5.12 -10.93
CA PHE A 250 7.83 4.50 -12.04
C PHE A 250 7.30 3.11 -12.34
N VAL A 251 7.60 2.64 -13.54
CA VAL A 251 7.70 1.21 -13.85
C VAL A 251 9.16 0.91 -14.20
N LEU A 252 9.57 -0.34 -13.99
CA LEU A 252 10.95 -0.76 -14.21
C LEU A 252 11.05 -1.61 -15.47
N LEU A 253 11.78 -1.12 -16.46
CA LEU A 253 12.16 -1.89 -17.63
C LEU A 253 13.41 -2.69 -17.30
N VAL A 254 13.32 -4.01 -17.36
CA VAL A 254 14.36 -4.94 -16.92
C VAL A 254 14.79 -5.79 -18.10
N ASP A 255 15.99 -5.56 -18.61
CA ASP A 255 16.61 -6.36 -19.65
C ASP A 255 17.44 -7.50 -19.03
N ILE A 256 16.98 -8.74 -19.21
CA ILE A 256 17.62 -9.93 -18.67
C ILE A 256 18.49 -10.56 -19.77
N PRO A 257 19.82 -10.58 -19.60
CA PRO A 257 20.71 -11.23 -20.52
C PRO A 257 20.65 -12.76 -20.38
N ASN A 258 21.15 -13.48 -21.35
CA ASN A 258 21.28 -14.95 -21.25
C ASN A 258 22.24 -15.36 -20.13
N ASN A 259 23.24 -14.52 -19.84
CA ASN A 259 24.20 -14.71 -18.76
C ASN A 259 24.49 -13.36 -18.08
N GLY A 260 24.64 -13.36 -16.76
CA GLY A 260 24.98 -12.18 -15.95
C GLY A 260 23.76 -11.49 -15.33
N ILE A 261 23.96 -10.26 -14.87
CA ILE A 261 22.94 -9.48 -14.17
C ILE A 261 22.12 -8.62 -15.13
N ALA A 262 20.88 -8.37 -14.76
CA ALA A 262 19.96 -7.54 -15.53
C ALA A 262 20.38 -6.06 -15.58
N ASN A 263 19.98 -5.38 -16.66
CA ASN A 263 20.00 -3.92 -16.72
C ASN A 263 18.60 -3.38 -16.42
N VAL A 264 18.51 -2.36 -15.56
CA VAL A 264 17.24 -1.80 -15.08
C VAL A 264 17.16 -0.33 -15.45
N THR A 265 16.08 0.05 -16.12
CA THR A 265 15.76 1.44 -16.47
C THR A 265 14.43 1.83 -15.81
N GLN A 266 14.43 2.93 -15.08
CA GLN A 266 13.21 3.50 -14.50
C GLN A 266 12.49 4.33 -15.55
N ILE A 267 11.21 4.04 -15.80
CA ILE A 267 10.35 4.81 -16.71
C ILE A 267 9.34 5.57 -15.86
N PRO A 268 9.34 6.91 -15.87
CA PRO A 268 8.44 7.68 -15.02
C PRO A 268 6.98 7.57 -15.49
N LEU A 269 6.08 7.58 -14.54
CA LEU A 269 4.65 7.67 -14.74
C LEU A 269 4.15 9.07 -14.37
N ALA A 270 3.30 9.64 -15.22
CA ALA A 270 2.59 10.87 -14.87
C ALA A 270 1.45 10.53 -13.93
N VAL A 271 1.51 11.03 -12.72
CA VAL A 271 0.55 10.68 -11.63
C VAL A 271 -0.31 11.86 -11.22
N THR A 272 -1.45 11.57 -10.61
CA THR A 272 -2.36 12.57 -10.08
C THR A 272 -1.65 13.43 -9.02
N PRO A 273 -1.64 14.78 -9.15
CA PRO A 273 -1.01 15.64 -8.16
C PRO A 273 -1.71 15.60 -6.80
N PHE A 274 -0.92 15.63 -5.72
CA PHE A 274 -1.38 15.78 -4.36
C PHE A 274 -0.77 17.04 -3.76
N TYR A 275 -1.61 17.91 -3.17
CA TYR A 275 -1.18 19.18 -2.58
C TYR A 275 -1.49 19.24 -1.08
N ASP A 276 -0.54 19.73 -0.31
CA ASP A 276 -0.71 20.09 1.09
C ASP A 276 -0.69 21.61 1.17
N ILE A 277 -1.87 22.23 1.28
CA ILE A 277 -2.07 23.66 1.11
C ILE A 277 -2.30 24.30 2.49
N SER A 278 -1.48 25.27 2.84
CA SER A 278 -1.67 26.10 4.02
C SER A 278 -2.21 27.48 3.60
N LEU A 279 -3.28 27.93 4.28
CA LEU A 279 -3.90 29.22 4.03
C LEU A 279 -4.63 29.72 5.29
N THR A 280 -4.94 31.01 5.33
CA THR A 280 -5.77 31.59 6.39
C THR A 280 -7.26 31.41 6.08
N ALA A 281 -8.12 31.50 7.10
CA ALA A 281 -9.57 31.40 6.94
C ALA A 281 -10.15 32.45 5.96
N SER A 282 -9.49 33.61 5.83
CA SER A 282 -9.88 34.68 4.89
C SER A 282 -9.53 34.38 3.42
N GLU A 283 -8.61 33.46 3.15
CA GLU A 283 -8.16 33.12 1.80
C GLU A 283 -8.95 31.97 1.16
N ILE A 284 -9.87 31.33 1.89
CA ILE A 284 -10.62 30.16 1.42
C ILE A 284 -11.32 30.42 0.08
N GLU A 285 -11.96 31.58 -0.09
CA GLU A 285 -12.70 31.94 -1.31
C GLU A 285 -11.78 32.16 -2.51
N ASN A 286 -10.52 32.46 -2.28
CA ASN A 286 -9.51 32.65 -3.34
C ASN A 286 -8.87 31.34 -3.81
N LEU A 287 -9.13 30.22 -3.12
CA LEU A 287 -8.54 28.90 -3.42
C LEU A 287 -8.62 28.53 -4.91
N PRO A 288 -9.77 28.66 -5.62
CA PRO A 288 -9.87 28.30 -7.03
C PRO A 288 -9.06 29.22 -7.97
N THR A 289 -8.85 30.47 -7.56
CA THR A 289 -8.06 31.44 -8.33
C THR A 289 -6.58 31.20 -8.14
N THR A 290 -6.16 30.89 -6.91
CA THR A 290 -4.76 30.62 -6.56
C THR A 290 -4.28 29.27 -7.11
N TYR A 291 -5.18 28.29 -7.16
CA TYR A 291 -4.89 26.92 -7.62
C TYR A 291 -5.89 26.49 -8.72
N PRO A 292 -5.75 26.95 -9.97
CA PRO A 292 -6.74 26.74 -11.04
C PRO A 292 -6.90 25.27 -11.46
N ASP A 293 -5.85 24.43 -11.27
CA ASP A 293 -5.87 22.99 -11.61
C ASP A 293 -6.24 22.08 -10.42
N LEU A 294 -6.77 22.65 -9.33
CA LEU A 294 -7.10 21.89 -8.12
C LEU A 294 -8.18 20.81 -8.35
N ASN A 295 -9.04 21.01 -9.36
CA ASN A 295 -10.04 20.02 -9.77
C ASN A 295 -9.45 18.73 -10.35
N LYS A 296 -8.18 18.74 -10.79
CA LYS A 296 -7.45 17.57 -11.32
C LYS A 296 -6.55 16.90 -10.29
N SER A 297 -6.57 17.36 -9.05
CA SER A 297 -5.67 16.95 -7.98
C SER A 297 -6.44 16.50 -6.74
N PHE A 298 -5.74 15.83 -5.84
CA PHE A 298 -6.17 15.66 -4.46
C PHE A 298 -5.42 16.65 -3.57
N PHE A 299 -6.07 17.13 -2.51
CA PHE A 299 -5.40 18.07 -1.62
C PHE A 299 -5.89 17.98 -0.18
N ARG A 300 -5.05 18.45 0.74
CA ARG A 300 -5.36 18.70 2.14
C ARG A 300 -5.23 20.18 2.40
N LEU A 301 -6.12 20.72 3.21
CA LEU A 301 -6.09 22.11 3.66
C LEU A 301 -5.67 22.20 5.12
N ASN A 302 -4.63 22.99 5.40
CA ASN A 302 -4.24 23.41 6.73
C ASN A 302 -4.63 24.87 6.88
N ILE A 303 -5.68 25.16 7.66
CA ILE A 303 -6.26 26.49 7.76
C ILE A 303 -5.85 27.09 9.08
N GLU A 304 -5.11 28.21 9.01
CA GLU A 304 -4.84 29.03 10.17
C GLU A 304 -6.08 29.86 10.51
N CYS A 305 -6.62 29.61 11.70
CA CYS A 305 -7.80 30.30 12.21
C CYS A 305 -7.35 31.39 13.21
N ASP A 306 -7.84 32.60 13.02
CA ASP A 306 -7.68 33.69 13.98
C ASP A 306 -8.54 33.46 15.22
N ILE A 307 -8.37 34.35 16.24
CA ILE A 307 -9.06 34.22 17.53
C ILE A 307 -10.59 34.28 17.37
N ASP A 308 -11.07 35.04 16.40
CA ASP A 308 -12.49 35.21 16.12
C ASP A 308 -13.07 34.15 15.18
N ASP A 309 -12.23 33.29 14.60
CA ASP A 309 -12.66 32.22 13.72
C ASP A 309 -13.18 31.02 14.53
N GLU A 310 -14.41 30.62 14.26
CA GLU A 310 -14.94 29.38 14.80
C GLU A 310 -14.54 28.19 13.88
N PRO A 311 -13.71 27.25 14.33
CA PRO A 311 -13.19 26.18 13.46
C PRO A 311 -14.27 25.37 12.75
N ILE A 312 -15.41 25.14 13.40
CA ILE A 312 -16.55 24.41 12.81
C ILE A 312 -17.17 25.22 11.66
N ALA A 313 -17.30 26.54 11.83
CA ALA A 313 -17.82 27.41 10.77
C ALA A 313 -16.87 27.48 9.58
N VAL A 314 -15.56 27.52 9.84
CA VAL A 314 -14.52 27.46 8.81
C VAL A 314 -14.59 26.15 8.03
N GLN A 315 -14.64 25.00 8.71
CA GLN A 315 -14.79 23.69 8.07
C GLN A 315 -16.05 23.59 7.19
N ARG A 316 -17.18 24.16 7.66
CA ARG A 316 -18.42 24.21 6.89
C ARG A 316 -18.27 25.04 5.61
N ARG A 317 -17.67 26.24 5.69
CA ARG A 317 -17.39 27.07 4.50
C ARG A 317 -16.53 26.34 3.48
N VAL A 318 -15.46 25.67 3.94
CA VAL A 318 -14.62 24.84 3.06
C VAL A 318 -15.45 23.76 2.39
N LYS A 319 -16.24 23.02 3.15
CA LYS A 319 -17.08 21.95 2.62
C LYS A 319 -18.03 22.47 1.55
N GLU A 320 -18.72 23.58 1.80
CA GLU A 320 -19.62 24.21 0.84
C GLU A 320 -18.89 24.60 -0.47
N LEU A 321 -17.67 25.15 -0.37
CA LEU A 321 -16.84 25.49 -1.51
C LEU A 321 -16.39 24.25 -2.30
N VAL A 322 -15.89 23.23 -1.59
CA VAL A 322 -15.44 21.94 -2.16
C VAL A 322 -16.59 21.27 -2.90
N ASP A 323 -17.77 21.18 -2.28
CA ASP A 323 -18.96 20.56 -2.88
C ASP A 323 -19.43 21.37 -4.10
N LYS A 324 -19.51 22.70 -4.01
CA LYS A 324 -19.90 23.58 -5.10
C LYS A 324 -19.01 23.48 -6.34
N LEU A 325 -17.72 23.28 -6.14
CA LEU A 325 -16.71 23.21 -7.20
C LEU A 325 -16.32 21.78 -7.56
N SER A 326 -16.92 20.78 -6.91
CA SER A 326 -16.62 19.36 -7.10
C SER A 326 -15.11 19.06 -6.95
N LEU A 327 -14.48 19.67 -5.93
CA LEU A 327 -13.07 19.50 -5.66
C LEU A 327 -12.82 18.23 -4.83
N ARG A 328 -11.60 17.69 -4.88
CA ARG A 328 -11.22 16.44 -4.21
C ARG A 328 -10.38 16.71 -2.95
N CYS A 329 -10.99 17.36 -1.96
CA CYS A 329 -10.36 17.66 -0.67
C CYS A 329 -10.35 16.41 0.22
N LEU A 330 -9.15 15.95 0.58
CA LEU A 330 -8.99 14.75 1.41
C LEU A 330 -9.16 15.05 2.90
N ASP A 331 -8.73 16.24 3.34
CA ASP A 331 -8.77 16.61 4.75
C ASP A 331 -8.77 18.13 4.93
N VAL A 332 -9.36 18.60 6.04
CA VAL A 332 -9.37 19.99 6.44
C VAL A 332 -8.94 20.07 7.91
N ILE A 333 -7.74 20.58 8.13
CA ILE A 333 -7.16 20.76 9.46
C ILE A 333 -7.21 22.24 9.81
N CYS A 334 -8.01 22.59 10.82
CA CYS A 334 -8.03 23.95 11.36
C CYS A 334 -7.02 24.07 12.51
N ILE A 335 -6.04 24.93 12.34
CA ILE A 335 -5.00 25.22 13.34
C ILE A 335 -5.40 26.54 14.01
N SER A 336 -5.80 26.47 15.28
CA SER A 336 -6.10 27.67 16.05
C SER A 336 -4.82 28.26 16.62
N ASN A 337 -4.55 29.53 16.31
CA ASN A 337 -3.48 30.30 16.92
C ASN A 337 -3.85 30.81 18.34
N GLN A 338 -4.97 30.36 18.88
CA GLN A 338 -5.27 30.67 20.29
C GLN A 338 -4.17 30.09 21.16
N PRO A 339 -3.55 30.89 22.03
CA PRO A 339 -2.74 30.31 23.07
C PRO A 339 -3.65 29.31 23.78
N ILE A 340 -3.18 28.09 23.94
CA ILE A 340 -3.85 27.08 24.76
C ILE A 340 -3.88 27.74 26.16
N VAL A 341 -4.89 28.54 26.41
CA VAL A 341 -5.21 28.97 27.77
C VAL A 341 -5.65 27.68 28.42
N SER A 342 -4.66 26.98 28.94
CA SER A 342 -4.92 25.87 29.84
C SER A 342 -5.76 26.47 30.99
N THR A 343 -7.07 26.36 30.86
CA THR A 343 -7.99 26.49 31.98
C THR A 343 -7.81 25.33 32.96
N ARG A 344 -6.75 24.54 32.74
CA ARG A 344 -6.29 23.55 33.70
C ARG A 344 -5.77 24.34 34.92
N ASP A 345 -6.62 24.38 35.89
CA ASP A 345 -6.21 24.68 37.24
C ASP A 345 -5.11 23.70 37.63
N THR A 346 -3.83 24.11 37.48
CA THR A 346 -2.64 23.28 37.74
C THR A 346 -2.53 22.87 39.21
N THR A 347 -3.51 23.27 40.04
CA THR A 347 -3.60 22.94 41.47
C THR A 347 -4.38 21.65 41.74
N LYS A 348 -5.02 21.04 40.72
CA LYS A 348 -5.79 19.79 40.91
C LYS A 348 -4.88 18.56 40.79
N SER A 349 -4.93 17.70 41.81
CA SER A 349 -4.20 16.46 41.87
C SER A 349 -4.69 15.46 40.80
N PRO A 350 -3.88 14.46 40.39
CA PRO A 350 -4.26 13.44 39.40
C PRO A 350 -5.56 12.68 39.72
N GLN A 351 -6.07 12.75 40.95
CA GLN A 351 -7.32 12.11 41.37
C GLN A 351 -8.59 12.83 40.86
N ASP A 352 -8.47 14.04 40.30
CA ASP A 352 -9.63 14.81 39.81
C ASP A 352 -9.99 14.56 38.31
N TYR A 353 -9.21 13.77 37.59
CA TYR A 353 -9.51 13.49 36.18
C TYR A 353 -10.86 12.78 35.99
N SER A 354 -11.25 11.90 36.91
CA SER A 354 -12.54 11.20 36.86
C SER A 354 -13.71 12.19 36.94
N LYS A 355 -13.61 13.19 37.80
CA LYS A 355 -14.64 14.20 37.93
C LYS A 355 -14.73 15.10 36.71
N THR A 356 -13.59 15.48 36.14
CA THR A 356 -13.52 16.30 34.92
C THR A 356 -14.15 15.62 33.71
N VAL A 357 -13.91 14.31 33.54
CA VAL A 357 -14.52 13.50 32.43
C VAL A 357 -16.03 13.38 32.65
N LEU A 358 -16.47 13.15 33.89
CA LEU A 358 -17.88 13.04 34.20
C LEU A 358 -18.59 14.39 34.02
N ASP A 359 -18.02 15.49 34.52
CA ASP A 359 -18.56 16.85 34.34
C ASP A 359 -18.72 17.17 32.83
N TYR A 360 -17.74 16.80 32.01
CA TYR A 360 -17.81 16.96 30.54
C TYR A 360 -18.93 16.14 29.91
N LEU A 361 -19.12 14.88 30.31
CA LEU A 361 -20.20 14.02 29.82
C LEU A 361 -21.59 14.59 30.19
N TYR A 362 -21.74 15.21 31.34
CA TYR A 362 -22.99 15.82 31.77
C TYR A 362 -23.25 17.20 31.16
N GLU A 363 -22.20 17.99 30.88
CA GLU A 363 -22.32 19.30 30.22
C GLU A 363 -22.66 19.16 28.72
N LYS A 364 -22.18 18.13 28.06
CA LYS A 364 -22.51 17.83 26.67
C LYS A 364 -23.79 16.98 26.61
N HIS A 365 -24.93 17.60 26.36
CA HIS A 365 -26.17 16.89 26.09
C HIS A 365 -26.03 16.08 24.79
N PHE A 366 -25.68 14.80 24.93
CA PHE A 366 -25.68 13.86 23.81
C PHE A 366 -27.10 13.32 23.65
N GLU A 367 -27.80 13.71 22.57
CA GLU A 367 -29.07 13.09 22.18
C GLU A 367 -28.78 11.63 21.75
N ASP A 368 -29.58 10.70 22.24
CA ASP A 368 -29.51 9.24 21.95
C ASP A 368 -28.32 8.46 22.55
N VAL A 369 -27.68 8.95 23.57
CA VAL A 369 -26.61 8.21 24.28
C VAL A 369 -27.00 7.91 25.72
N ASP A 370 -26.84 6.67 26.15
CA ASP A 370 -27.00 6.27 27.56
C ASP A 370 -25.79 6.77 28.38
N ILE A 371 -25.95 7.96 28.96
CA ILE A 371 -24.93 8.65 29.77
C ILE A 371 -24.49 7.79 30.96
N LEU A 372 -25.41 7.01 31.55
CA LEU A 372 -25.10 6.14 32.70
C LEU A 372 -24.17 4.98 32.29
N ALA A 373 -24.42 4.38 31.14
CA ALA A 373 -23.53 3.33 30.60
C ALA A 373 -22.14 3.89 30.22
N LEU A 374 -22.07 5.13 29.73
CA LEU A 374 -20.81 5.82 29.44
C LEU A 374 -20.03 6.16 30.74
N GLU A 375 -20.73 6.60 31.77
CA GLU A 375 -20.14 6.88 33.09
C GLU A 375 -19.54 5.62 33.72
N GLU A 376 -20.25 4.51 33.65
CA GLU A 376 -19.79 3.22 34.17
C GLU A 376 -18.54 2.74 33.41
N ARG A 377 -18.54 2.86 32.09
CA ARG A 377 -17.38 2.52 31.26
C ARG A 377 -16.17 3.42 31.49
N ALA A 378 -16.38 4.73 31.64
CA ALA A 378 -15.32 5.68 31.97
C ALA A 378 -14.68 5.36 33.34
N LYS A 379 -15.48 5.03 34.35
CA LYS A 379 -14.97 4.61 35.68
C LYS A 379 -14.13 3.34 35.61
N LEU A 380 -14.56 2.33 34.83
CA LEU A 380 -13.81 1.09 34.65
C LEU A 380 -12.46 1.35 33.97
N LEU A 381 -12.42 2.12 32.88
CA LEU A 381 -11.18 2.45 32.18
C LEU A 381 -10.21 3.23 33.08
N MET A 382 -10.70 4.14 33.91
CA MET A 382 -9.86 4.86 34.86
C MET A 382 -9.29 3.97 35.95
N GLN A 383 -10.05 2.97 36.42
CA GLN A 383 -9.54 1.96 37.35
C GLN A 383 -8.42 1.12 36.71
N GLU A 384 -8.59 0.72 35.46
CA GLU A 384 -7.57 -0.01 34.69
C GLU A 384 -6.27 0.80 34.55
N VAL A 385 -6.39 2.10 34.19
CA VAL A 385 -5.23 3.01 34.07
C VAL A 385 -4.53 3.20 35.42
N ASN A 386 -5.28 3.45 36.50
CA ASN A 386 -4.71 3.61 37.83
C ASN A 386 -4.03 2.33 38.33
N ASN A 387 -4.59 1.15 38.03
CA ASN A 387 -3.98 -0.14 38.35
C ASN A 387 -2.72 -0.42 37.54
N ALA A 388 -2.66 0.06 36.30
CA ALA A 388 -1.48 -0.05 35.46
C ALA A 388 -0.35 0.89 35.94
N LEU A 389 -0.68 2.12 36.34
CA LEU A 389 0.27 3.09 36.90
C LEU A 389 0.81 2.69 38.27
N ALA A 390 0.02 1.98 39.08
CA ALA A 390 0.45 1.47 40.40
C ALA A 390 1.37 0.24 40.33
N LYS A 391 1.52 -0.38 39.16
CA LYS A 391 2.40 -1.54 38.91
C LYS A 391 3.77 -1.19 38.32
N ASN A 392 3.98 0.06 37.97
CA ASN A 392 5.25 0.64 37.55
C ASN A 392 5.84 1.55 38.63
#